data_76766d92e8288c8e4a53c37abbf232f5
#
_entry.id   76766d92e8288c8e4a53c37abbf232f5
#
_cell.length_a   1.000
_cell.length_b   1.000
_cell.length_c   1.000
_cell.angle_alpha   90.00
_cell.angle_beta   90.00
_cell.angle_gamma   90.00
#
_symmetry.space_group_name_H-M   'P 1'
#
loop_
_entity.id
_entity.type
_entity.pdbx_description
1 polymer ?
#
loop_
_entity_poly.entity_id
_entity_poly.type
_entity_poly.pdbx_seq_one_letter_code
_entity_poly.pdbx_strand_id
1 'polypeptide(L)'
;MTHRIAFLVFDGVTLLDVSGPLEVLHQAGLHGHPYTCTLVSPRGGDVVTSSGPVLGSTVAAADAGPAGTLVVAGADHLAEGPREELLAAAGLLAGRAERVASVCTGAFVLAALGLLDGRRATTHWRHAATLAHRYPRVRVEPDSLHVHDGRYVTSAGITAGIDLMLALVEHDHGPDTARDIARELVVFMQRPGGQSQFSTALTGPPARSDLLRSLTDSVLADPAADHGLPAMAASAAVSTRHLTRLFQAELHTTPARWVESVRLDRAQQLLLDGHSITSAARRSGLGSDETLRRAFARHLGLTPTEYRRRFASTYGRGEYPTDVRRKPSR
;
A
#
# COMPACT_ATOMS: atom_id res chain seq x y z
N MET A 1 -12.11 28.22 -0.01
CA MET A 1 -11.80 28.00 1.43
C MET A 1 -10.68 26.99 1.52
N THR A 2 -9.68 27.20 2.36
CA THR A 2 -8.54 26.29 2.51
C THR A 2 -9.00 25.03 3.24
N HIS A 3 -8.76 23.85 2.67
CA HIS A 3 -9.13 22.58 3.30
C HIS A 3 -8.22 22.31 4.51
N ARG A 4 -8.79 22.10 5.68
CA ARG A 4 -8.06 21.87 6.94
C ARG A 4 -7.93 20.38 7.21
N ILE A 5 -6.72 19.91 7.47
CA ILE A 5 -6.41 18.51 7.78
C ILE A 5 -5.74 18.41 9.16
N ALA A 6 -6.31 17.60 10.03
CA ALA A 6 -5.72 17.26 11.31
C ALA A 6 -5.08 15.88 11.26
N PHE A 7 -3.78 15.77 11.56
CA PHE A 7 -3.07 14.51 11.70
C PHE A 7 -2.99 14.15 13.18
N LEU A 8 -3.70 13.09 13.58
CA LEU A 8 -3.58 12.55 14.92
C LEU A 8 -2.35 11.68 15.03
N VAL A 9 -1.39 12.15 15.82
CA VAL A 9 -0.08 11.52 16.08
C VAL A 9 0.06 11.24 17.57
N PHE A 10 0.94 10.33 17.93
CA PHE A 10 1.15 9.86 19.31
C PHE A 10 2.51 9.17 19.42
N ASP A 11 3.03 8.99 20.62
CA ASP A 11 4.33 8.35 20.83
C ASP A 11 4.40 6.95 20.20
N GLY A 12 5.48 6.71 19.46
CA GLY A 12 5.70 5.51 18.68
C GLY A 12 5.04 5.52 17.29
N VAL A 13 4.45 6.65 16.85
CA VAL A 13 3.89 6.81 15.51
C VAL A 13 4.95 6.53 14.43
N THR A 14 4.55 5.87 13.36
CA THR A 14 5.40 5.66 12.20
C THR A 14 5.60 6.98 11.44
N LEU A 15 6.83 7.49 11.39
CA LEU A 15 7.12 8.82 10.81
C LEU A 15 6.64 8.93 9.35
N LEU A 16 6.82 7.90 8.54
CA LEU A 16 6.43 7.93 7.12
C LEU A 16 4.91 7.97 6.94
N ASP A 17 4.12 7.46 7.89
CA ASP A 17 2.65 7.55 7.87
C ASP A 17 2.15 9.01 8.04
N VAL A 18 3.03 9.90 8.47
CA VAL A 18 2.78 11.34 8.64
C VAL A 18 3.47 12.14 7.55
N SER A 19 4.78 11.96 7.38
CA SER A 19 5.61 12.78 6.47
C SER A 19 5.26 12.56 5.00
N GLY A 20 4.98 11.32 4.57
CA GLY A 20 4.57 11.05 3.19
C GLY A 20 3.26 11.76 2.80
N PRO A 21 2.18 11.58 3.56
CA PRO A 21 0.95 12.36 3.41
C PRO A 21 1.15 13.88 3.42
N LEU A 22 1.93 14.40 4.37
CA LEU A 22 2.18 15.85 4.48
C LEU A 22 2.88 16.40 3.23
N GLU A 23 3.83 15.65 2.66
CA GLU A 23 4.55 16.07 1.47
C GLU A 23 3.63 16.17 0.25
N VAL A 24 2.69 15.22 0.05
CA VAL A 24 1.68 15.32 -1.01
C VAL A 24 0.84 16.58 -0.87
N LEU A 25 0.40 16.90 0.35
CA LEU A 25 -0.43 18.07 0.63
C LEU A 25 0.37 19.38 0.48
N HIS A 26 1.67 19.38 0.81
CA HIS A 26 2.57 20.48 0.58
C HIS A 26 2.70 20.78 -0.93
N GLN A 27 2.96 19.75 -1.73
CA GLN A 27 3.02 19.87 -3.18
C GLN A 27 1.70 20.35 -3.79
N ALA A 28 0.56 19.92 -3.27
CA ALA A 28 -0.74 20.44 -3.69
C ALA A 28 -0.83 21.97 -3.48
N GLY A 29 -0.29 22.46 -2.37
CA GLY A 29 -0.18 23.90 -2.10
C GLY A 29 0.65 24.65 -3.11
N LEU A 30 1.80 24.10 -3.53
CA LEU A 30 2.67 24.69 -4.57
C LEU A 30 1.99 24.73 -5.95
N HIS A 31 1.04 23.81 -6.19
CA HIS A 31 0.21 23.78 -7.41
C HIS A 31 -1.09 24.61 -7.29
N GLY A 32 -1.19 25.49 -6.30
CA GLY A 32 -2.33 26.41 -6.16
C GLY A 32 -3.53 25.85 -5.37
N HIS A 33 -3.39 24.68 -4.75
CA HIS A 33 -4.43 24.00 -3.96
C HIS A 33 -3.99 23.83 -2.50
N PRO A 34 -3.89 24.91 -1.71
CA PRO A 34 -3.32 24.86 -0.37
C PRO A 34 -4.20 24.09 0.62
N TYR A 35 -3.57 23.22 1.41
CA TYR A 35 -4.12 22.57 2.58
C TYR A 35 -3.49 23.15 3.84
N THR A 36 -4.29 23.36 4.89
CA THR A 36 -3.76 23.70 6.22
C THR A 36 -3.66 22.44 7.04
N CYS A 37 -2.43 21.95 7.26
CA CYS A 37 -2.17 20.75 8.04
C CYS A 37 -1.80 21.10 9.48
N THR A 38 -2.39 20.40 10.45
CA THR A 38 -2.10 20.55 11.88
C THR A 38 -1.76 19.18 12.45
N LEU A 39 -0.63 19.07 13.14
CA LEU A 39 -0.31 17.90 13.94
C LEU A 39 -1.05 18.02 15.28
N VAL A 40 -1.81 17.00 15.61
CA VAL A 40 -2.61 16.92 16.83
C VAL A 40 -2.20 15.68 17.61
N SER A 41 -1.99 15.79 18.91
CA SER A 41 -1.76 14.63 19.76
C SER A 41 -2.78 14.62 20.93
N PRO A 42 -2.93 13.52 21.65
CA PRO A 42 -3.87 13.48 22.76
C PRO A 42 -3.72 14.64 23.75
N ARG A 43 -2.48 15.00 24.10
CA ARG A 43 -2.17 16.03 25.11
C ARG A 43 -1.47 17.29 24.56
N GLY A 44 -1.12 17.32 23.29
CA GLY A 44 -0.25 18.36 22.73
C GLY A 44 1.23 18.12 23.06
N GLY A 45 2.08 19.06 22.64
CA GLY A 45 3.52 19.00 22.88
C GLY A 45 4.27 18.10 21.88
N ASP A 46 5.39 17.57 22.32
CA ASP A 46 6.29 16.77 21.49
C ASP A 46 5.87 15.31 21.48
N VAL A 47 6.01 14.68 20.32
CA VAL A 47 5.69 13.26 20.07
C VAL A 47 6.94 12.58 19.51
N VAL A 48 7.40 11.51 20.16
CA VAL A 48 8.53 10.71 19.71
C VAL A 48 8.05 9.66 18.72
N THR A 49 8.64 9.64 17.51
CA THR A 49 8.28 8.66 16.48
C THR A 49 8.93 7.30 16.74
N SER A 50 8.45 6.23 16.10
CA SER A 50 9.02 4.89 16.21
C SER A 50 10.48 4.79 15.74
N SER A 51 10.93 5.71 14.87
CA SER A 51 12.30 5.78 14.35
C SER A 51 13.20 6.75 15.13
N GLY A 52 12.68 7.42 16.19
CA GLY A 52 13.43 8.30 17.08
C GLY A 52 13.23 9.80 16.88
N PRO A 53 13.14 10.38 15.68
CA PRO A 53 12.86 11.79 15.48
C PRO A 53 11.60 12.24 16.21
N VAL A 54 11.61 13.51 16.65
CA VAL A 54 10.51 14.14 17.39
C VAL A 54 9.66 14.99 16.44
N LEU A 55 8.35 14.80 16.50
CA LEU A 55 7.37 15.70 15.92
C LEU A 55 7.01 16.74 17.00
N GLY A 56 7.54 17.95 16.85
CA GLY A 56 7.39 18.99 17.88
C GLY A 56 6.11 19.80 17.76
N SER A 57 5.74 20.45 18.88
CA SER A 57 4.70 21.46 18.95
C SER A 57 3.31 21.01 18.47
N THR A 58 2.90 19.76 18.74
CA THR A 58 1.56 19.30 18.41
C THR A 58 0.49 20.02 19.24
N VAL A 59 -0.69 20.20 18.65
CA VAL A 59 -1.85 20.76 19.36
C VAL A 59 -2.55 19.66 20.17
N ALA A 60 -3.00 19.95 21.37
CA ALA A 60 -3.81 18.99 22.12
C ALA A 60 -5.16 18.74 21.41
N ALA A 61 -5.64 17.49 21.42
CA ALA A 61 -6.90 17.14 20.76
C ALA A 61 -8.10 17.95 21.25
N ALA A 62 -8.10 18.32 22.52
CA ALA A 62 -9.15 19.17 23.13
C ALA A 62 -9.18 20.57 22.51
N ASP A 63 -8.02 21.12 22.18
CA ASP A 63 -7.82 22.49 21.67
C ASP A 63 -7.85 22.55 20.14
N ALA A 64 -7.83 21.40 19.46
CA ALA A 64 -7.89 21.34 18.00
C ALA A 64 -9.27 21.78 17.48
N GLY A 65 -9.26 22.75 16.56
CA GLY A 65 -10.48 23.20 15.88
C GLY A 65 -11.04 22.13 14.93
N PRO A 66 -12.22 22.38 14.33
CA PRO A 66 -12.80 21.49 13.34
C PRO A 66 -11.87 21.37 12.12
N ALA A 67 -11.80 20.20 11.55
CA ALA A 67 -11.05 19.90 10.33
C ALA A 67 -11.96 19.30 9.26
N GLY A 68 -11.70 19.59 7.98
CA GLY A 68 -12.38 18.92 6.88
C GLY A 68 -11.99 17.44 6.82
N THR A 69 -10.73 17.12 7.16
CA THR A 69 -10.26 15.74 7.20
C THR A 69 -9.46 15.47 8.49
N LEU A 70 -9.79 14.39 9.18
CA LEU A 70 -8.94 13.78 10.19
C LEU A 70 -8.12 12.65 9.55
N VAL A 71 -6.83 12.59 9.81
CA VAL A 71 -5.94 11.49 9.44
C VAL A 71 -5.38 10.87 10.72
N VAL A 72 -5.69 9.59 10.98
CA VAL A 72 -5.13 8.83 12.09
C VAL A 72 -3.93 8.05 11.60
N ALA A 73 -2.73 8.40 12.04
CA ALA A 73 -1.49 7.72 11.69
C ALA A 73 -1.38 6.36 12.38
N GLY A 74 -0.48 5.49 11.87
CA GLY A 74 -0.26 4.16 12.41
C GLY A 74 0.97 4.02 13.29
N ALA A 75 1.02 2.90 14.01
CA ALA A 75 2.16 2.41 14.76
C ALA A 75 1.99 0.90 15.02
N ASP A 76 3.08 0.14 15.06
CA ASP A 76 3.01 -1.33 15.19
C ASP A 76 2.21 -1.78 16.43
N HIS A 77 2.36 -1.10 17.56
CA HIS A 77 1.68 -1.45 18.82
C HIS A 77 0.15 -1.28 18.77
N LEU A 78 -0.42 -0.54 17.82
CA LEU A 78 -1.88 -0.38 17.71
C LEU A 78 -2.61 -1.70 17.39
N ALA A 79 -1.93 -2.64 16.76
CA ALA A 79 -2.49 -3.97 16.51
C ALA A 79 -2.75 -4.76 17.80
N GLU A 80 -2.05 -4.45 18.89
CA GLU A 80 -2.25 -5.03 20.22
C GLU A 80 -3.42 -4.37 20.98
N GLY A 81 -3.79 -3.17 20.60
CA GLY A 81 -4.91 -2.38 21.14
C GLY A 81 -4.52 -0.91 21.37
N PRO A 82 -5.29 0.02 20.81
CA PRO A 82 -5.09 1.45 21.06
C PRO A 82 -5.34 1.78 22.55
N ARG A 83 -4.54 2.69 23.10
CA ARG A 83 -4.73 3.20 24.45
C ARG A 83 -5.99 4.08 24.54
N GLU A 84 -6.65 4.10 25.72
CA GLU A 84 -7.88 4.83 25.95
C GLU A 84 -7.75 6.34 25.63
N GLU A 85 -6.63 6.93 25.97
CA GLU A 85 -6.35 8.34 25.68
C GLU A 85 -6.33 8.65 24.17
N LEU A 86 -5.74 7.76 23.36
CA LEU A 86 -5.74 7.88 21.91
C LEU A 86 -7.15 7.69 21.34
N LEU A 87 -7.92 6.75 21.89
CA LEU A 87 -9.30 6.53 21.49
C LEU A 87 -10.17 7.75 21.80
N ALA A 88 -10.03 8.35 22.98
CA ALA A 88 -10.75 9.57 23.36
C ALA A 88 -10.43 10.73 22.40
N ALA A 89 -9.13 10.96 22.10
CA ALA A 89 -8.69 11.97 21.15
C ALA A 89 -9.24 11.72 19.74
N ALA A 90 -9.12 10.50 19.24
CA ALA A 90 -9.62 10.12 17.91
C ALA A 90 -11.14 10.27 17.80
N GLY A 91 -11.90 9.85 18.83
CA GLY A 91 -13.35 9.99 18.88
C GLY A 91 -13.80 11.44 18.84
N LEU A 92 -13.14 12.30 19.64
CA LEU A 92 -13.41 13.74 19.67
C LEU A 92 -13.17 14.38 18.29
N LEU A 93 -12.02 14.12 17.68
CA LEU A 93 -11.64 14.68 16.38
C LEU A 93 -12.51 14.14 15.24
N ALA A 94 -12.82 12.83 15.24
CA ALA A 94 -13.69 12.22 14.24
C ALA A 94 -15.11 12.79 14.26
N GLY A 95 -15.62 13.17 15.45
CA GLY A 95 -16.91 13.83 15.58
C GLY A 95 -16.96 15.25 14.99
N ARG A 96 -15.79 15.89 14.81
CA ARG A 96 -15.65 17.25 14.28
C ARG A 96 -15.16 17.31 12.83
N ALA A 97 -14.81 16.16 12.21
CA ALA A 97 -14.29 16.07 10.87
C ALA A 97 -15.39 15.67 9.86
N GLU A 98 -15.32 16.18 8.64
CA GLU A 98 -16.21 15.76 7.54
C GLU A 98 -15.78 14.41 6.96
N ARG A 99 -14.47 14.20 6.78
CA ARG A 99 -13.82 12.99 6.28
C ARG A 99 -12.87 12.46 7.34
N VAL A 100 -12.85 11.14 7.52
CA VAL A 100 -11.98 10.47 8.48
C VAL A 100 -11.13 9.46 7.74
N ALA A 101 -9.82 9.66 7.78
CA ALA A 101 -8.85 8.78 7.13
C ALA A 101 -7.97 8.06 8.17
N SER A 102 -7.47 6.90 7.83
CA SER A 102 -6.42 6.21 8.58
C SER A 102 -5.31 5.73 7.66
N VAL A 103 -4.10 5.77 8.18
CA VAL A 103 -2.89 5.26 7.53
C VAL A 103 -2.41 4.06 8.34
N CYS A 104 -2.07 2.95 7.67
CA CYS A 104 -1.50 1.76 8.31
C CYS A 104 -2.42 1.18 9.42
N THR A 105 -1.86 0.92 10.59
CA THR A 105 -2.57 0.43 11.78
C THR A 105 -3.46 1.49 12.45
N GLY A 106 -3.50 2.73 11.97
CA GLY A 106 -4.50 3.71 12.39
C GLY A 106 -5.94 3.23 12.22
N ALA A 107 -6.18 2.26 11.31
CA ALA A 107 -7.47 1.60 11.15
C ALA A 107 -7.95 0.87 12.43
N PHE A 108 -7.04 0.40 13.29
CA PHE A 108 -7.40 -0.22 14.57
C PHE A 108 -8.04 0.78 15.54
N VAL A 109 -7.60 2.04 15.50
CA VAL A 109 -8.19 3.11 16.30
C VAL A 109 -9.64 3.36 15.85
N LEU A 110 -9.87 3.46 14.54
CA LEU A 110 -11.21 3.67 13.99
C LEU A 110 -12.13 2.47 14.24
N ALA A 111 -11.58 1.24 14.12
CA ALA A 111 -12.33 0.02 14.40
C ALA A 111 -12.70 -0.13 15.89
N ALA A 112 -11.78 0.21 16.80
CA ALA A 112 -12.04 0.18 18.23
C ALA A 112 -13.14 1.18 18.66
N LEU A 113 -13.28 2.30 17.96
CA LEU A 113 -14.36 3.26 18.12
C LEU A 113 -15.68 2.84 17.45
N GLY A 114 -15.73 1.67 16.78
CA GLY A 114 -16.89 1.21 16.03
C GLY A 114 -17.17 2.00 14.73
N LEU A 115 -16.29 2.91 14.34
CA LEU A 115 -16.48 3.78 13.17
C LEU A 115 -16.40 3.03 11.84
N LEU A 116 -15.78 1.84 11.82
CA LEU A 116 -15.67 0.99 10.65
C LEU A 116 -16.67 -0.19 10.63
N ASP A 117 -17.60 -0.27 11.58
CA ASP A 117 -18.59 -1.34 11.64
C ASP A 117 -19.48 -1.37 10.39
N GLY A 118 -19.57 -2.55 9.76
CA GLY A 118 -20.30 -2.78 8.51
C GLY A 118 -19.67 -2.16 7.26
N ARG A 119 -18.49 -1.52 7.38
CA ARG A 119 -17.78 -0.84 6.30
C ARG A 119 -16.64 -1.67 5.75
N ARG A 120 -16.26 -1.35 4.51
CA ARG A 120 -15.03 -1.85 3.90
C ARG A 120 -13.86 -1.02 4.44
N ALA A 121 -12.75 -1.70 4.75
CA ALA A 121 -11.53 -1.04 5.23
C ALA A 121 -10.29 -1.87 4.88
N THR A 122 -9.15 -1.21 4.83
CA THR A 122 -7.84 -1.86 4.76
C THR A 122 -6.93 -1.37 5.89
N THR A 123 -5.87 -2.09 6.11
CA THR A 123 -4.77 -1.77 7.02
C THR A 123 -3.48 -2.35 6.45
N HIS A 124 -2.37 -2.18 7.14
CA HIS A 124 -1.11 -2.81 6.75
C HIS A 124 -1.27 -4.33 6.62
N TRP A 125 -0.80 -4.92 5.52
CA TRP A 125 -0.98 -6.33 5.17
C TRP A 125 -0.65 -7.29 6.32
N ARG A 126 0.42 -7.00 7.10
CA ARG A 126 0.83 -7.80 8.27
C ARG A 126 -0.26 -7.93 9.32
N HIS A 127 -1.11 -6.92 9.44
CA HIS A 127 -2.12 -6.81 10.48
C HIS A 127 -3.57 -6.99 9.96
N ALA A 128 -3.76 -7.24 8.67
CA ALA A 128 -5.09 -7.37 8.06
C ALA A 128 -5.90 -8.53 8.68
N ALA A 129 -5.26 -9.69 8.88
CA ALA A 129 -5.90 -10.84 9.54
C ALA A 129 -6.25 -10.54 11.00
N THR A 130 -5.38 -9.83 11.72
CA THR A 130 -5.62 -9.40 13.11
C THR A 130 -6.79 -8.43 13.20
N LEU A 131 -6.87 -7.46 12.27
CA LEU A 131 -7.98 -6.50 12.20
C LEU A 131 -9.31 -7.23 11.98
N ALA A 132 -9.37 -8.16 11.01
CA ALA A 132 -10.56 -8.93 10.71
C ALA A 132 -11.00 -9.82 11.88
N HIS A 133 -10.04 -10.42 12.60
CA HIS A 133 -10.32 -11.26 13.75
C HIS A 133 -10.84 -10.47 14.96
N ARG A 134 -10.19 -9.35 15.27
CA ARG A 134 -10.56 -8.51 16.45
C ARG A 134 -11.83 -7.71 16.24
N TYR A 135 -12.11 -7.30 15.02
CA TYR A 135 -13.26 -6.46 14.66
C TYR A 135 -14.08 -7.11 13.54
N PRO A 136 -14.80 -8.19 13.84
CA PRO A 136 -15.48 -9.02 12.84
C PRO A 136 -16.62 -8.29 12.08
N ARG A 137 -17.03 -7.12 12.55
CA ARG A 137 -17.99 -6.28 11.83
C ARG A 137 -17.35 -5.43 10.73
N VAL A 138 -16.03 -5.33 10.68
CA VAL A 138 -15.28 -4.64 9.62
C VAL A 138 -15.08 -5.59 8.44
N ARG A 139 -15.39 -5.14 7.23
CA ARG A 139 -15.12 -5.88 5.99
C ARG A 139 -13.70 -5.56 5.52
N VAL A 140 -12.74 -6.32 5.99
CA VAL A 140 -11.33 -6.07 5.69
C VAL A 140 -11.01 -6.49 4.26
N GLU A 141 -10.42 -5.57 3.49
CA GLU A 141 -9.85 -5.80 2.16
C GLU A 141 -8.31 -5.85 2.27
N PRO A 142 -7.73 -7.03 2.46
CA PRO A 142 -6.33 -7.17 2.84
C PRO A 142 -5.35 -6.80 1.72
N ASP A 143 -5.81 -6.77 0.48
CA ASP A 143 -4.99 -6.50 -0.70
C ASP A 143 -5.06 -5.04 -1.17
N SER A 144 -6.05 -4.28 -0.74
CA SER A 144 -6.24 -2.90 -1.19
C SER A 144 -5.18 -1.97 -0.62
N LEU A 145 -4.54 -1.13 -1.45
CA LEU A 145 -3.65 -0.05 -1.00
C LEU A 145 -4.42 1.02 -0.21
N HIS A 146 -5.61 1.36 -0.65
CA HIS A 146 -6.57 2.18 0.08
C HIS A 146 -8.01 1.77 -0.25
N VAL A 147 -8.91 2.02 0.69
CA VAL A 147 -10.36 1.75 0.56
C VAL A 147 -11.12 3.00 0.94
N HIS A 148 -12.08 3.37 0.09
CA HIS A 148 -12.99 4.47 0.34
C HIS A 148 -14.39 3.90 0.59
N ASP A 149 -15.00 4.21 1.74
CA ASP A 149 -16.36 3.81 2.12
C ASP A 149 -17.08 4.95 2.84
N GLY A 150 -17.86 5.72 2.07
CA GLY A 150 -18.53 6.92 2.54
C GLY A 150 -17.54 8.00 2.98
N ARG A 151 -17.65 8.50 4.21
CA ARG A 151 -16.71 9.50 4.77
C ARG A 151 -15.40 8.88 5.29
N TYR A 152 -15.28 7.55 5.32
CA TYR A 152 -14.13 6.85 5.86
C TYR A 152 -13.21 6.39 4.74
N VAL A 153 -11.92 6.66 4.90
CA VAL A 153 -10.89 6.28 3.94
C VAL A 153 -9.73 5.64 4.70
N THR A 154 -9.38 4.42 4.35
CA THR A 154 -8.32 3.68 5.05
C THR A 154 -7.23 3.29 4.07
N SER A 155 -5.97 3.25 4.49
CA SER A 155 -4.86 2.82 3.64
C SER A 155 -3.94 1.82 4.33
N ALA A 156 -3.22 1.08 3.50
CA ALA A 156 -2.22 0.10 3.90
C ALA A 156 -1.05 0.69 4.70
N GLY A 157 -0.84 2.00 4.59
CA GLY A 157 0.18 2.71 5.35
C GLY A 157 1.57 2.67 4.74
N ILE A 158 2.52 3.20 5.48
CA ILE A 158 3.88 3.46 5.01
C ILE A 158 3.80 4.28 3.73
N THR A 159 4.34 3.80 2.62
CA THR A 159 4.26 4.52 1.35
C THR A 159 2.84 4.60 0.76
N ALA A 160 1.90 3.73 1.15
CA ALA A 160 0.50 3.81 0.71
C ALA A 160 -0.26 5.00 1.33
N GLY A 161 0.31 5.68 2.35
CA GLY A 161 -0.17 6.96 2.81
C GLY A 161 -0.04 8.06 1.75
N ILE A 162 0.98 7.99 0.89
CA ILE A 162 1.16 8.85 -0.28
C ILE A 162 0.03 8.60 -1.30
N ASP A 163 -0.24 7.32 -1.62
CA ASP A 163 -1.33 6.95 -2.55
C ASP A 163 -2.68 7.42 -2.04
N LEU A 164 -2.92 7.29 -0.73
CA LEU A 164 -4.13 7.79 -0.09
C LEU A 164 -4.29 9.30 -0.31
N MET A 165 -3.24 10.09 -0.04
CA MET A 165 -3.32 11.55 -0.19
C MET A 165 -3.45 11.95 -1.66
N LEU A 166 -2.76 11.30 -2.58
CA LEU A 166 -2.96 11.53 -4.02
C LEU A 166 -4.41 11.25 -4.43
N ALA A 167 -5.02 10.17 -3.93
CA ALA A 167 -6.45 9.88 -4.19
C ALA A 167 -7.38 10.94 -3.58
N LEU A 168 -7.04 11.49 -2.41
CA LEU A 168 -7.82 12.59 -1.80
C LEU A 168 -7.66 13.89 -2.60
N VAL A 169 -6.46 14.22 -3.05
CA VAL A 169 -6.21 15.39 -3.93
C VAL A 169 -6.93 15.21 -5.27
N GLU A 170 -6.91 14.02 -5.85
CA GLU A 170 -7.67 13.70 -7.08
C GLU A 170 -9.16 13.93 -6.88
N HIS A 171 -9.72 13.48 -5.75
CA HIS A 171 -11.12 13.70 -5.41
C HIS A 171 -11.47 15.18 -5.24
N ASP A 172 -10.58 15.94 -4.57
CA ASP A 172 -10.82 17.33 -4.19
C ASP A 172 -10.54 18.31 -5.36
N HIS A 173 -9.54 18.01 -6.23
CA HIS A 173 -8.99 18.95 -7.23
C HIS A 173 -8.84 18.36 -8.64
N GLY A 174 -9.25 17.10 -8.83
CA GLY A 174 -9.22 16.41 -10.12
C GLY A 174 -7.92 15.67 -10.43
N PRO A 175 -7.97 14.82 -11.47
CA PRO A 175 -6.88 13.87 -11.78
C PRO A 175 -5.60 14.54 -12.31
N ASP A 176 -5.73 15.70 -12.96
CA ASP A 176 -4.55 16.40 -13.51
C ASP A 176 -3.66 16.95 -12.40
N THR A 177 -4.24 17.59 -11.38
CA THR A 177 -3.53 18.06 -10.19
C THR A 177 -2.83 16.91 -9.48
N ALA A 178 -3.51 15.80 -9.22
CA ALA A 178 -2.91 14.65 -8.56
C ALA A 178 -1.77 14.03 -9.38
N ARG A 179 -1.88 14.03 -10.71
CA ARG A 179 -0.84 13.52 -11.62
C ARG A 179 0.40 14.40 -11.60
N ASP A 180 0.25 15.72 -11.59
CA ASP A 180 1.38 16.65 -11.55
C ASP A 180 2.11 16.54 -10.22
N ILE A 181 1.41 16.42 -9.11
CA ILE A 181 1.99 16.16 -7.78
C ILE A 181 2.73 14.81 -7.74
N ALA A 182 2.12 13.74 -8.27
CA ALA A 182 2.78 12.43 -8.33
C ALA A 182 4.08 12.46 -9.13
N ARG A 183 4.10 13.25 -10.23
CA ARG A 183 5.31 13.46 -11.04
C ARG A 183 6.39 14.21 -10.27
N GLU A 184 6.03 15.28 -9.56
CA GLU A 184 6.96 16.06 -8.75
C GLU A 184 7.59 15.23 -7.63
N LEU A 185 6.78 14.38 -6.98
CA LEU A 185 7.23 13.46 -5.94
C LEU A 185 7.96 12.21 -6.49
N VAL A 186 8.04 12.06 -7.81
CA VAL A 186 8.64 10.88 -8.47
C VAL A 186 7.96 9.57 -8.02
N VAL A 187 6.65 9.61 -7.80
CA VAL A 187 5.83 8.44 -7.43
C VAL A 187 4.80 8.14 -8.51
N PHE A 188 4.31 6.91 -8.53
CA PHE A 188 3.17 6.57 -9.39
C PHE A 188 1.90 7.18 -8.83
N MET A 189 1.06 7.77 -9.68
CA MET A 189 -0.27 8.27 -9.28
C MET A 189 -1.18 7.12 -8.79
N GLN A 190 -1.05 5.96 -9.42
CA GLN A 190 -1.67 4.70 -8.99
C GLN A 190 -0.63 3.60 -9.12
N ARG A 191 -0.20 3.03 -8.01
CA ARG A 191 0.71 1.89 -8.06
C ARG A 191 0.00 0.66 -8.61
N PRO A 192 0.63 -0.09 -9.51
CA PRO A 192 0.08 -1.33 -10.01
C PRO A 192 -0.01 -2.36 -8.87
N GLY A 193 -1.16 -3.04 -8.77
CA GLY A 193 -1.38 -4.12 -7.82
C GLY A 193 -1.84 -3.70 -6.44
N GLY A 194 -2.00 -4.68 -5.57
CA GLY A 194 -2.39 -4.53 -4.19
C GLY A 194 -1.21 -4.81 -3.24
N GLN A 195 -1.51 -4.87 -1.96
CA GLN A 195 -0.54 -5.24 -0.92
C GLN A 195 0.03 -6.66 -1.11
N SER A 196 -0.68 -7.54 -1.79
CA SER A 196 -0.23 -8.90 -2.11
C SER A 196 1.07 -8.91 -2.94
N GLN A 197 1.36 -7.86 -3.69
CA GLN A 197 2.65 -7.72 -4.39
C GLN A 197 3.84 -7.58 -3.42
N PHE A 198 3.61 -6.94 -2.28
CA PHE A 198 4.61 -6.88 -1.21
C PHE A 198 4.55 -8.11 -0.30
N SER A 199 3.44 -8.85 -0.37
CA SER A 199 3.13 -10.03 0.41
C SER A 199 3.71 -11.30 -0.21
N THR A 200 3.71 -11.47 -1.52
CA THR A 200 4.03 -12.77 -2.14
C THR A 200 5.53 -13.02 -2.31
N ALA A 201 6.32 -11.97 -2.57
CA ALA A 201 7.78 -12.08 -2.65
C ALA A 201 8.48 -11.93 -1.29
N LEU A 202 7.79 -11.33 -0.28
CA LEU A 202 8.38 -10.98 1.02
C LEU A 202 7.62 -11.56 2.23
N THR A 203 6.47 -12.22 2.07
CA THR A 203 5.57 -12.58 3.18
C THR A 203 5.15 -14.02 3.33
N GLY A 204 5.94 -14.95 2.83
CA GLY A 204 6.05 -16.14 3.65
C GLY A 204 6.97 -15.77 4.83
N PRO A 205 6.76 -16.23 6.08
CA PRO A 205 7.89 -16.29 6.99
C PRO A 205 9.03 -16.91 6.17
N PRO A 206 10.30 -16.40 6.30
CA PRO A 206 11.40 -16.98 5.55
C PRO A 206 11.30 -18.48 5.73
N ALA A 207 11.27 -19.22 4.61
CA ALA A 207 11.06 -20.65 4.65
C ALA A 207 11.96 -21.21 5.76
N ARG A 208 11.36 -21.75 6.79
CA ARG A 208 12.11 -22.20 7.99
C ARG A 208 13.02 -23.38 7.65
N SER A 209 12.63 -24.12 6.63
CA SER A 209 13.43 -25.21 6.07
C SER A 209 14.32 -24.71 4.95
N ASP A 210 15.60 -25.06 4.97
CA ASP A 210 16.56 -24.76 3.91
C ASP A 210 16.11 -25.32 2.55
N LEU A 211 15.38 -26.45 2.57
CA LEU A 211 14.77 -27.06 1.40
C LEU A 211 13.77 -26.14 0.72
N LEU A 212 12.84 -25.56 1.47
CA LEU A 212 11.82 -24.69 0.92
C LEU A 212 12.42 -23.37 0.45
N ARG A 213 13.43 -22.86 1.17
CA ARG A 213 14.19 -21.67 0.75
C ARG A 213 14.88 -21.88 -0.59
N SER A 214 15.60 -22.98 -0.76
CA SER A 214 16.27 -23.30 -2.01
C SER A 214 15.30 -23.43 -3.19
N LEU A 215 14.12 -24.03 -2.96
CA LEU A 215 13.07 -24.13 -3.98
C LEU A 215 12.48 -22.77 -4.34
N THR A 216 12.16 -21.94 -3.36
CA THR A 216 11.64 -20.60 -3.62
C THR A 216 12.65 -19.71 -4.34
N ASP A 217 13.92 -19.77 -3.96
CA ASP A 217 15.01 -19.05 -4.61
C ASP A 217 15.17 -19.49 -6.09
N SER A 218 15.05 -20.79 -6.38
CA SER A 218 15.10 -21.32 -7.74
C SER A 218 13.96 -20.79 -8.61
N VAL A 219 12.72 -20.71 -8.07
CA VAL A 219 11.56 -20.15 -8.80
C VAL A 219 11.72 -18.66 -9.03
N LEU A 220 12.22 -17.92 -8.05
CA LEU A 220 12.47 -16.48 -8.18
C LEU A 220 13.58 -16.16 -9.18
N ALA A 221 14.62 -17.00 -9.25
CA ALA A 221 15.73 -16.84 -10.19
C ALA A 221 15.28 -17.02 -11.65
N ASP A 222 14.46 -18.03 -11.95
CA ASP A 222 13.90 -18.29 -13.29
C ASP A 222 12.45 -18.74 -13.21
N PRO A 223 11.49 -17.83 -13.12
CA PRO A 223 10.06 -18.18 -13.08
C PRO A 223 9.54 -18.90 -14.31
N ALA A 224 10.27 -18.81 -15.45
CA ALA A 224 9.86 -19.43 -16.71
C ALA A 224 10.21 -20.91 -16.81
N ALA A 225 11.12 -21.40 -15.97
CA ALA A 225 11.48 -22.82 -15.92
C ALA A 225 10.30 -23.72 -15.51
N ASP A 226 10.49 -25.04 -15.62
CA ASP A 226 9.47 -25.99 -15.15
C ASP A 226 9.47 -26.06 -13.61
N HIS A 227 8.49 -25.41 -13.01
CA HIS A 227 8.18 -25.44 -11.60
C HIS A 227 6.86 -26.19 -11.32
N GLY A 228 6.53 -27.16 -12.15
CA GLY A 228 5.42 -28.08 -11.85
C GLY A 228 5.65 -28.83 -10.52
N LEU A 229 4.59 -29.14 -9.80
CA LEU A 229 4.70 -29.83 -8.51
C LEU A 229 5.56 -31.09 -8.54
N PRO A 230 5.48 -31.96 -9.59
CA PRO A 230 6.37 -33.11 -9.70
C PRO A 230 7.84 -32.74 -9.88
N ALA A 231 8.14 -31.71 -10.71
CA ALA A 231 9.51 -31.27 -10.97
C ALA A 231 10.12 -30.65 -9.68
N MET A 232 9.40 -29.80 -8.97
CA MET A 232 9.83 -29.23 -7.70
C MET A 232 10.06 -30.32 -6.62
N ALA A 233 9.19 -31.32 -6.55
CA ALA A 233 9.33 -32.42 -5.60
C ALA A 233 10.55 -33.27 -5.90
N ALA A 234 10.80 -33.55 -7.19
CA ALA A 234 11.97 -34.29 -7.63
C ALA A 234 13.28 -33.53 -7.35
N SER A 235 13.35 -32.24 -7.65
CA SER A 235 14.54 -31.42 -7.38
C SER A 235 14.88 -31.33 -5.89
N ALA A 236 13.88 -31.41 -5.03
CA ALA A 236 14.03 -31.40 -3.58
C ALA A 236 14.16 -32.80 -2.94
N ALA A 237 14.15 -33.86 -3.75
CA ALA A 237 14.19 -35.25 -3.30
C ALA A 237 13.10 -35.61 -2.26
N VAL A 238 11.88 -35.05 -2.43
CA VAL A 238 10.74 -35.31 -1.56
C VAL A 238 9.49 -35.74 -2.36
N SER A 239 8.48 -36.29 -1.67
CA SER A 239 7.22 -36.58 -2.33
C SER A 239 6.41 -35.29 -2.57
N THR A 240 5.55 -35.27 -3.59
CA THR A 240 4.63 -34.16 -3.91
C THR A 240 3.70 -33.86 -2.71
N ARG A 241 3.28 -34.89 -1.96
CA ARG A 241 2.48 -34.73 -0.74
C ARG A 241 3.25 -34.00 0.36
N HIS A 242 4.53 -34.37 0.55
CA HIS A 242 5.38 -33.72 1.55
C HIS A 242 5.61 -32.25 1.18
N LEU A 243 5.95 -31.97 -0.08
CA LEU A 243 6.15 -30.61 -0.57
C LEU A 243 4.89 -29.75 -0.40
N THR A 244 3.72 -30.25 -0.76
CA THR A 244 2.44 -29.54 -0.57
C THR A 244 2.19 -29.20 0.91
N ARG A 245 2.48 -30.14 1.81
CA ARG A 245 2.33 -29.94 3.26
C ARG A 245 3.31 -28.87 3.79
N LEU A 246 4.55 -28.86 3.30
CA LEU A 246 5.55 -27.83 3.64
C LEU A 246 5.10 -26.43 3.21
N PHE A 247 4.67 -26.28 1.95
CA PHE A 247 4.13 -25.00 1.47
C PHE A 247 2.92 -24.53 2.30
N GLN A 248 2.02 -25.45 2.67
CA GLN A 248 0.86 -25.12 3.48
C GLN A 248 1.27 -24.72 4.91
N ALA A 249 2.24 -25.40 5.51
CA ALA A 249 2.66 -25.17 6.88
C ALA A 249 3.51 -23.89 7.04
N GLU A 250 4.38 -23.61 6.07
CA GLU A 250 5.34 -22.52 6.18
C GLU A 250 4.94 -21.26 5.39
N LEU A 251 4.26 -21.43 4.23
CA LEU A 251 3.87 -20.31 3.35
C LEU A 251 2.36 -20.11 3.25
N HIS A 252 1.56 -20.91 3.96
CA HIS A 252 0.09 -20.86 4.01
C HIS A 252 -0.58 -20.89 2.62
N THR A 253 0.08 -21.48 1.63
CA THR A 253 -0.39 -21.59 0.24
C THR A 253 -0.03 -22.94 -0.36
N THR A 254 -0.42 -23.18 -1.62
CA THR A 254 0.01 -24.37 -2.37
C THR A 254 1.18 -24.02 -3.29
N PRO A 255 2.07 -24.99 -3.65
CA PRO A 255 3.16 -24.75 -4.61
C PRO A 255 2.69 -24.12 -5.91
N ALA A 256 1.60 -24.62 -6.50
CA ALA A 256 1.07 -24.11 -7.76
C ALA A 256 0.61 -22.64 -7.67
N ARG A 257 -0.10 -22.27 -6.58
CA ARG A 257 -0.53 -20.88 -6.36
C ARG A 257 0.64 -19.96 -6.12
N TRP A 258 1.63 -20.41 -5.39
CA TRP A 258 2.84 -19.63 -5.12
C TRP A 258 3.63 -19.37 -6.41
N VAL A 259 3.86 -20.39 -7.22
CA VAL A 259 4.51 -20.24 -8.54
C VAL A 259 3.70 -19.35 -9.46
N GLU A 260 2.36 -19.48 -9.49
CA GLU A 260 1.49 -18.62 -10.30
C GLU A 260 1.64 -17.14 -9.89
N SER A 261 1.72 -16.84 -8.59
CA SER A 261 1.90 -15.45 -8.12
C SER A 261 3.25 -14.88 -8.53
N VAL A 262 4.36 -15.62 -8.39
CA VAL A 262 5.70 -15.20 -8.83
C VAL A 262 5.71 -14.92 -10.35
N ARG A 263 5.08 -15.79 -11.13
CA ARG A 263 4.95 -15.61 -12.58
C ARG A 263 4.11 -14.39 -12.94
N LEU A 264 3.05 -14.13 -12.21
CA LEU A 264 2.21 -12.95 -12.40
C LEU A 264 2.99 -11.67 -12.14
N ASP A 265 3.75 -11.61 -11.03
CA ASP A 265 4.59 -10.48 -10.68
C ASP A 265 5.64 -10.22 -11.78
N ARG A 266 6.28 -11.28 -12.28
CA ARG A 266 7.23 -11.17 -13.39
C ARG A 266 6.57 -10.66 -14.67
N ALA A 267 5.36 -11.12 -14.98
CA ALA A 267 4.61 -10.65 -16.15
C ALA A 267 4.25 -9.17 -16.06
N GLN A 268 3.87 -8.69 -14.87
CA GLN A 268 3.59 -7.27 -14.62
C GLN A 268 4.82 -6.41 -14.91
N GLN A 269 5.99 -6.80 -14.39
CA GLN A 269 7.25 -6.09 -14.65
C GLN A 269 7.57 -6.03 -16.14
N LEU A 270 7.47 -7.16 -16.84
CA LEU A 270 7.74 -7.23 -18.28
C LEU A 270 6.79 -6.33 -19.10
N LEU A 271 5.52 -6.23 -18.70
CA LEU A 271 4.56 -5.33 -19.36
C LEU A 271 4.90 -3.85 -19.13
N LEU A 272 5.34 -3.47 -17.93
CA LEU A 272 5.79 -2.12 -17.60
C LEU A 272 7.12 -1.77 -18.30
N ASP A 273 8.00 -2.76 -18.50
CA ASP A 273 9.23 -2.64 -19.30
C ASP A 273 8.96 -2.51 -20.80
N GLY A 274 7.69 -2.52 -21.24
CA GLY A 274 7.32 -2.34 -22.64
C GLY A 274 7.27 -3.61 -23.47
N HIS A 275 7.39 -4.79 -22.86
CA HIS A 275 7.24 -6.04 -23.60
C HIS A 275 5.81 -6.25 -24.09
N SER A 276 5.65 -6.96 -25.22
CA SER A 276 4.34 -7.37 -25.70
C SER A 276 3.69 -8.38 -24.75
N ILE A 277 2.35 -8.49 -24.79
CA ILE A 277 1.58 -9.45 -23.98
C ILE A 277 2.12 -10.87 -24.19
N THR A 278 2.34 -11.26 -25.44
CA THR A 278 2.90 -12.58 -25.79
C THR A 278 4.31 -12.79 -25.23
N SER A 279 5.17 -11.77 -25.31
CA SER A 279 6.52 -11.82 -24.73
C SER A 279 6.46 -11.93 -23.21
N ALA A 280 5.61 -11.16 -22.56
CA ALA A 280 5.41 -11.19 -21.10
C ALA A 280 4.90 -12.56 -20.65
N ALA A 281 3.89 -13.13 -21.33
CA ALA A 281 3.36 -14.46 -21.03
C ALA A 281 4.43 -15.56 -21.09
N ARG A 282 5.24 -15.54 -22.14
CA ARG A 282 6.31 -16.55 -22.33
C ARG A 282 7.44 -16.39 -21.32
N ARG A 283 7.97 -15.17 -21.16
CA ARG A 283 9.13 -14.88 -20.29
C ARG A 283 8.82 -14.91 -18.79
N SER A 284 7.56 -14.80 -18.43
CA SER A 284 7.12 -14.98 -17.03
C SER A 284 6.84 -16.43 -16.67
N GLY A 285 6.78 -17.35 -17.67
CA GLY A 285 6.41 -18.74 -17.45
C GLY A 285 4.90 -19.00 -17.38
N LEU A 286 4.04 -18.01 -17.66
CA LEU A 286 2.59 -18.20 -17.80
C LEU A 286 2.22 -18.89 -19.14
N GLY A 287 3.16 -18.94 -20.10
CA GLY A 287 3.11 -19.75 -21.30
C GLY A 287 2.31 -19.12 -22.44
N SER A 288 1.06 -18.75 -22.25
CA SER A 288 0.19 -18.20 -23.29
C SER A 288 -0.51 -16.90 -22.88
N ASP A 289 -0.89 -16.11 -23.90
CA ASP A 289 -1.66 -14.87 -23.72
C ASP A 289 -2.97 -15.13 -22.96
N GLU A 290 -3.61 -16.26 -23.21
CA GLU A 290 -4.86 -16.64 -22.57
C GLU A 290 -4.65 -16.97 -21.07
N THR A 291 -3.57 -17.69 -20.75
CA THR A 291 -3.23 -17.97 -19.34
C THR A 291 -2.88 -16.67 -18.60
N LEU A 292 -2.13 -15.77 -19.25
CA LEU A 292 -1.81 -14.46 -18.71
C LEU A 292 -3.10 -13.64 -18.45
N ARG A 293 -4.03 -13.58 -19.42
CA ARG A 293 -5.31 -12.87 -19.25
C ARG A 293 -6.11 -13.42 -18.08
N ARG A 294 -6.21 -14.74 -17.96
CA ARG A 294 -6.93 -15.39 -16.85
C ARG A 294 -6.30 -15.11 -15.49
N ALA A 295 -4.97 -15.13 -15.41
CA ALA A 295 -4.24 -14.79 -14.20
C ALA A 295 -4.47 -13.31 -13.81
N PHE A 296 -4.35 -12.38 -14.78
CA PHE A 296 -4.63 -10.96 -14.54
C PHE A 296 -6.07 -10.70 -14.10
N ALA A 297 -7.06 -11.29 -14.76
CA ALA A 297 -8.47 -11.14 -14.40
C ALA A 297 -8.74 -11.69 -12.98
N ARG A 298 -8.15 -12.85 -12.65
CA ARG A 298 -8.36 -13.52 -11.35
C ARG A 298 -7.73 -12.76 -10.19
N HIS A 299 -6.51 -12.26 -10.38
CA HIS A 299 -5.72 -11.68 -9.30
C HIS A 299 -5.79 -10.15 -9.23
N LEU A 300 -6.01 -9.47 -10.37
CA LEU A 300 -5.96 -8.01 -10.47
C LEU A 300 -7.30 -7.39 -10.90
N GLY A 301 -8.27 -8.19 -11.33
CA GLY A 301 -9.53 -7.67 -11.86
C GLY A 301 -9.39 -6.85 -13.14
N LEU A 302 -8.25 -6.94 -13.84
CA LEU A 302 -7.90 -6.15 -15.03
C LEU A 302 -7.39 -7.05 -16.14
N THR A 303 -7.45 -6.57 -17.38
CA THR A 303 -6.74 -7.22 -18.49
C THR A 303 -5.27 -6.75 -18.55
N PRO A 304 -4.33 -7.54 -19.13
CA PRO A 304 -2.94 -7.11 -19.31
C PRO A 304 -2.80 -5.80 -20.12
N THR A 305 -3.71 -5.56 -21.07
CA THR A 305 -3.74 -4.32 -21.86
C THR A 305 -4.15 -3.12 -21.01
N GLU A 306 -5.20 -3.27 -20.19
CA GLU A 306 -5.63 -2.22 -19.24
C GLU A 306 -4.56 -1.95 -18.21
N TYR A 307 -3.91 -3.00 -17.69
CA TYR A 307 -2.79 -2.87 -16.77
C TYR A 307 -1.66 -2.04 -17.39
N ARG A 308 -1.18 -2.42 -18.57
CA ARG A 308 -0.15 -1.66 -19.28
C ARG A 308 -0.56 -0.21 -19.55
N ARG A 309 -1.80 0.03 -20.02
CA ARG A 309 -2.29 1.38 -20.28
C ARG A 309 -2.35 2.25 -19.02
N ARG A 310 -2.69 1.66 -17.87
CA ARG A 310 -2.78 2.39 -16.59
C ARG A 310 -1.41 2.70 -15.99
N PHE A 311 -0.46 1.80 -16.17
CA PHE A 311 0.78 1.78 -15.37
C PHE A 311 2.07 1.89 -16.18
N ALA A 312 2.05 1.72 -17.50
CA ALA A 312 3.21 2.02 -18.32
C ALA A 312 3.38 3.55 -18.40
N SER A 313 4.60 4.01 -18.10
CA SER A 313 4.97 5.42 -18.29
C SER A 313 4.64 5.87 -19.71
N THR A 314 4.08 7.06 -19.87
CA THR A 314 3.80 7.70 -21.16
C THR A 314 5.08 8.08 -21.91
N TYR A 315 6.24 8.01 -21.27
CA TYR A 315 7.55 8.22 -21.88
C TYR A 315 8.20 6.86 -22.21
N GLY A 316 8.21 6.48 -23.50
CA GLY A 316 9.03 5.38 -24.01
C GLY A 316 10.50 5.62 -23.62
N ARG A 317 11.24 4.54 -23.36
CA ARG A 317 12.71 4.60 -23.19
C ARG A 317 13.30 5.26 -24.44
N GLY A 318 13.81 6.48 -24.33
CA GLY A 318 14.66 7.02 -25.36
C GLY A 318 14.56 8.50 -25.72
N GLU A 319 13.77 9.32 -25.06
CA GLU A 319 13.81 10.77 -25.34
C GLU A 319 13.80 11.60 -24.06
N TYR A 320 14.94 11.68 -23.38
CA TYR A 320 15.25 12.86 -22.63
C TYR A 320 15.66 13.94 -23.64
N PRO A 321 15.00 15.09 -23.70
CA PRO A 321 15.51 16.21 -24.47
C PRO A 321 16.80 16.69 -23.80
N THR A 322 17.95 16.31 -24.35
CA THR A 322 19.23 16.91 -24.02
C THR A 322 19.33 18.27 -24.71
N ASP A 323 18.54 19.24 -24.31
CA ASP A 323 18.81 20.64 -24.68
C ASP A 323 18.31 21.63 -23.60
N VAL A 324 19.02 21.67 -22.49
CA VAL A 324 19.04 22.88 -21.65
C VAL A 324 20.32 23.62 -22.00
N ARG A 325 20.33 24.29 -23.14
CA ARG A 325 21.36 25.30 -23.45
C ARG A 325 21.21 26.43 -22.42
N ARG A 326 22.22 26.53 -21.58
CA ARG A 326 22.48 27.73 -20.78
C ARG A 326 22.42 28.96 -21.66
N LYS A 327 21.46 29.84 -21.44
CA LYS A 327 21.59 31.24 -21.92
C LYS A 327 22.67 31.91 -21.08
N PRO A 328 23.68 32.54 -21.69
CA PRO A 328 24.63 33.36 -20.95
C PRO A 328 23.92 34.63 -20.47
N SER A 329 24.15 34.95 -19.21
CA SER A 329 23.81 36.23 -18.58
C SER A 329 24.47 37.38 -19.32
N ARG A 330 23.66 38.37 -19.67
CA ARG A 330 24.09 39.77 -19.83
C ARG A 330 23.41 40.62 -18.78
#